data_db777f31136726735318e4a3b2cf0195
#
_entry.id   db777f31136726735318e4a3b2cf0195
#
_cell.length_a   1.000
_cell.length_b   1.000
_cell.length_c   1.000
_cell.angle_alpha   90.00
_cell.angle_beta   90.00
_cell.angle_gamma   90.00
#
_symmetry.space_group_name_H-M   'P 1'
#
loop_
_entity.id
_entity.type
_entity.pdbx_description
1 polymer ?
#
loop_
_entity_poly.entity_id
_entity_poly.type
_entity_poly.pdbx_seq_one_letter_code
_entity_poly.pdbx_strand_id
1 'polypeptide(L)'
;MSLAAVIVLSPVLLAIALAIRIEDGGPVLYKAQRVGRYGKPVTVYKFRSMRLHADRLEDMLTPEELAEYHKNYKLTSDPRVTKVGALLRKTSLDELPQLFNILMGQLSLVGPRPVLQEETELYGDKRSLLLSCKPGLTGLWQSRGRSNVTYENGRRQEMELRYVRERSLWLDFKILLWTVKAVVRMDGAR
;
A
#
# COMPACT_ATOMS: atom_id res chain seq x y z
N MET A 1 -9.50 9.29 -16.01
CA MET A 1 -10.03 8.15 -15.23
C MET A 1 -10.03 8.42 -13.72
N SER A 2 -8.93 8.80 -13.09
CA SER A 2 -8.88 9.00 -11.61
C SER A 2 -9.82 10.10 -11.09
N LEU A 3 -10.05 11.21 -11.84
CA LEU A 3 -10.99 12.25 -11.43
C LEU A 3 -12.43 11.72 -11.38
N ALA A 4 -12.86 11.01 -12.42
CA ALA A 4 -14.17 10.39 -12.44
C ALA A 4 -14.35 9.38 -11.30
N ALA A 5 -13.31 8.57 -11.02
CA ALA A 5 -13.33 7.65 -9.89
C ALA A 5 -13.49 8.39 -8.54
N VAL A 6 -12.79 9.51 -8.32
CA VAL A 6 -12.92 10.31 -7.10
C VAL A 6 -14.34 10.86 -6.95
N ILE A 7 -14.95 11.37 -8.03
CA ILE A 7 -16.31 11.90 -8.00
C ILE A 7 -17.31 10.78 -7.68
N VAL A 8 -17.24 9.65 -8.37
CA VAL A 8 -18.15 8.52 -8.17
C VAL A 8 -18.01 7.92 -6.77
N LEU A 9 -16.78 7.83 -6.25
CA LEU A 9 -16.51 7.27 -4.94
C LEU A 9 -16.65 8.29 -3.79
N SER A 10 -16.93 9.57 -4.07
CA SER A 10 -17.01 10.61 -3.03
C SER A 10 -17.97 10.29 -1.88
N PRO A 11 -19.17 9.70 -2.08
CA PRO A 11 -20.03 9.31 -0.96
C PRO A 11 -19.39 8.23 -0.08
N VAL A 12 -18.68 7.28 -0.68
CA VAL A 12 -17.98 6.22 0.04
C VAL A 12 -16.79 6.80 0.82
N LEU A 13 -16.03 7.71 0.20
CA LEU A 13 -14.90 8.38 0.85
C LEU A 13 -15.38 9.17 2.08
N LEU A 14 -16.53 9.86 1.97
CA LEU A 14 -17.11 10.61 3.08
C LEU A 14 -17.60 9.68 4.20
N ALA A 15 -18.29 8.59 3.87
CA ALA A 15 -18.75 7.61 4.85
C ALA A 15 -17.58 6.99 5.63
N ILE A 16 -16.48 6.64 4.94
CA ILE A 16 -15.26 6.13 5.58
C ILE A 16 -14.63 7.20 6.49
N ALA A 17 -14.56 8.44 6.02
CA ALA A 17 -14.01 9.56 6.79
C ALA A 17 -14.78 9.77 8.11
N LEU A 18 -16.12 9.72 8.05
CA LEU A 18 -16.99 9.81 9.22
C LEU A 18 -16.79 8.62 10.17
N ALA A 19 -16.74 7.39 9.65
CA ALA A 19 -16.51 6.19 10.47
C ALA A 19 -15.19 6.27 11.25
N ILE A 20 -14.09 6.68 10.61
CA ILE A 20 -12.79 6.87 11.27
C ILE A 20 -12.89 7.98 12.33
N ARG A 21 -13.58 9.08 12.03
CA ARG A 21 -13.71 10.21 12.94
C ARG A 21 -14.53 9.86 14.19
N ILE A 22 -15.56 9.04 14.02
CA ILE A 22 -16.42 8.58 15.11
C ILE A 22 -15.69 7.58 16.02
N GLU A 23 -14.81 6.72 15.45
CA GLU A 23 -14.13 5.66 16.21
C GLU A 23 -13.19 6.21 17.30
N ASP A 24 -12.39 7.24 17.00
CA ASP A 24 -11.37 7.75 17.93
C ASP A 24 -11.11 9.27 17.86
N GLY A 25 -11.92 10.02 17.11
CA GLY A 25 -11.81 11.49 17.03
C GLY A 25 -10.58 12.05 16.31
N GLY A 26 -9.66 11.20 15.88
CA GLY A 26 -8.39 11.61 15.29
C GLY A 26 -8.46 11.98 13.79
N PRO A 27 -7.30 12.25 13.15
CA PRO A 27 -7.25 12.60 11.73
C PRO A 27 -7.71 11.44 10.84
N VAL A 28 -8.47 11.76 9.80
CA VAL A 28 -9.03 10.79 8.85
C VAL A 28 -7.96 10.19 7.95
N LEU A 29 -6.99 11.01 7.53
CA LEU A 29 -5.93 10.62 6.61
C LEU A 29 -4.62 10.38 7.35
N TYR A 30 -3.94 9.33 6.94
CA TYR A 30 -2.55 9.05 7.25
C TYR A 30 -1.67 9.40 6.05
N LYS A 31 -0.53 10.04 6.31
CA LYS A 31 0.46 10.48 5.33
C LYS A 31 1.69 9.59 5.45
N ALA A 32 1.84 8.62 4.56
CA ALA A 32 2.98 7.72 4.56
C ALA A 32 4.11 8.26 3.68
N GLN A 33 5.28 8.49 4.25
CA GLN A 33 6.47 8.84 3.47
C GLN A 33 6.96 7.58 2.74
N ARG A 34 7.20 7.69 1.44
CA ARG A 34 7.64 6.59 0.58
C ARG A 34 8.65 7.09 -0.44
N VAL A 35 9.34 6.15 -1.08
CA VAL A 35 10.24 6.44 -2.19
C VAL A 35 9.48 6.36 -3.51
N GLY A 36 9.53 7.44 -4.25
CA GLY A 36 8.95 7.56 -5.57
C GLY A 36 9.98 7.32 -6.69
N ARG A 37 9.58 7.70 -7.91
CA ARG A 37 10.44 7.56 -9.09
C ARG A 37 11.76 8.32 -8.92
N TYR A 38 12.86 7.67 -9.31
CA TYR A 38 14.24 8.20 -9.22
C TYR A 38 14.65 8.55 -7.79
N GLY A 39 14.11 7.88 -6.79
CA GLY A 39 14.45 8.12 -5.40
C GLY A 39 13.84 9.38 -4.78
N LYS A 40 12.98 10.11 -5.50
CA LYS A 40 12.32 11.30 -4.97
C LYS A 40 11.33 10.92 -3.88
N PRO A 41 11.28 11.62 -2.74
CA PRO A 41 10.29 11.35 -1.71
C PRO A 41 8.88 11.62 -2.23
N VAL A 42 7.94 10.78 -1.83
CA VAL A 42 6.51 10.93 -2.13
C VAL A 42 5.67 10.69 -0.89
N THR A 43 4.73 11.59 -0.60
CA THR A 43 3.75 11.41 0.47
C THR A 43 2.55 10.67 -0.09
N VAL A 44 2.37 9.43 0.34
CA VAL A 44 1.24 8.57 -0.06
C VAL A 44 0.10 8.76 0.93
N TYR A 45 -1.08 9.13 0.43
CA TYR A 45 -2.27 9.32 1.23
C TYR A 45 -3.02 8.01 1.42
N LYS A 46 -3.40 7.72 2.67
CA LYS A 46 -4.25 6.58 3.02
C LYS A 46 -5.32 7.02 4.02
N PHE A 47 -6.41 6.30 4.10
CA PHE A 47 -7.25 6.38 5.29
C PHE A 47 -6.50 5.82 6.49
N ARG A 48 -6.64 6.46 7.63
CA ARG A 48 -6.03 5.98 8.86
C ARG A 48 -6.74 4.68 9.30
N SER A 49 -5.98 3.63 9.39
CA SER A 49 -6.42 2.30 9.80
C SER A 49 -5.78 1.81 11.09
N MET A 50 -4.95 2.67 11.70
CA MET A 50 -4.24 2.39 12.96
C MET A 50 -4.54 3.47 13.99
N ARG A 51 -4.34 3.13 15.26
CA ARG A 51 -4.44 4.04 16.39
C ARG A 51 -3.49 5.22 16.24
N LEU A 52 -3.75 6.29 16.98
CA LEU A 52 -2.83 7.44 17.05
C LEU A 52 -1.46 6.96 17.56
N HIS A 53 -0.40 7.56 17.02
CA HIS A 53 0.99 7.24 17.37
C HIS A 53 1.42 5.79 17.07
N ALA A 54 0.73 5.09 16.17
CA ALA A 54 1.10 3.73 15.75
C ALA A 54 2.49 3.61 15.08
N ASP A 55 3.10 4.73 14.74
CA ASP A 55 4.48 4.88 14.27
C ASP A 55 5.53 4.71 15.38
N ARG A 56 5.14 4.90 16.64
CA ARG A 56 6.00 4.63 17.81
C ARG A 56 5.98 3.14 18.12
N LEU A 57 6.79 2.39 17.36
CA LEU A 57 6.78 0.93 17.41
C LEU A 57 7.11 0.40 18.80
N GLU A 58 8.14 0.98 19.43
CA GLU A 58 8.63 0.57 20.76
C GLU A 58 7.61 0.77 21.89
N ASP A 59 6.69 1.76 21.72
CA ASP A 59 5.66 2.05 22.71
C ASP A 59 4.44 1.13 22.56
N MET A 60 4.28 0.47 21.42
CA MET A 60 3.05 -0.22 21.03
C MET A 60 3.19 -1.71 20.73
N LEU A 61 4.42 -2.18 20.55
CA LEU A 61 4.71 -3.56 20.18
C LEU A 61 5.58 -4.24 21.22
N THR A 62 5.37 -5.53 21.44
CA THR A 62 6.27 -6.35 22.24
C THR A 62 7.61 -6.57 21.53
N PRO A 63 8.68 -6.98 22.23
CA PRO A 63 9.96 -7.30 21.59
C PRO A 63 9.84 -8.35 20.48
N GLU A 64 8.96 -9.34 20.65
CA GLU A 64 8.70 -10.40 19.67
C GLU A 64 8.01 -9.84 18.42
N GLU A 65 7.01 -8.96 18.61
CA GLU A 65 6.30 -8.28 17.51
C GLU A 65 7.23 -7.31 16.76
N LEU A 66 8.13 -6.62 17.47
CA LEU A 66 9.16 -5.78 16.84
C LEU A 66 10.11 -6.62 15.97
N ALA A 67 10.54 -7.78 16.45
CA ALA A 67 11.39 -8.70 15.69
C ALA A 67 10.67 -9.22 14.42
N GLU A 68 9.37 -9.57 14.54
CA GLU A 68 8.55 -9.95 13.38
C GLU A 68 8.40 -8.79 12.39
N TYR A 69 8.13 -7.58 12.90
CA TYR A 69 7.97 -6.39 12.06
C TYR A 69 9.21 -6.07 11.24
N HIS A 70 10.39 -6.12 11.85
CA HIS A 70 11.65 -5.81 11.15
C HIS A 70 12.00 -6.80 10.03
N LYS A 71 11.50 -8.04 10.08
CA LYS A 71 11.71 -9.03 9.02
C LYS A 71 10.91 -8.73 7.74
N ASN A 72 9.66 -8.29 7.91
CA ASN A 72 8.71 -8.20 6.80
C ASN A 72 8.03 -6.83 6.68
N TYR A 73 8.33 -5.87 7.56
CA TYR A 73 7.63 -4.59 7.70
C TYR A 73 6.12 -4.75 7.87
N LYS A 74 5.71 -5.88 8.47
CA LYS A 74 4.32 -6.28 8.66
C LYS A 74 4.22 -7.27 9.81
N LEU A 75 3.12 -7.19 10.57
CA LEU A 75 2.76 -8.18 11.58
C LEU A 75 1.63 -9.08 11.06
N THR A 76 1.61 -10.31 11.54
CA THR A 76 0.52 -11.27 11.28
C THR A 76 -0.76 -10.82 11.98
N SER A 77 -0.66 -10.36 13.22
CA SER A 77 -1.73 -9.71 13.99
C SER A 77 -1.19 -8.40 14.54
N ASP A 78 -1.70 -7.28 14.06
CA ASP A 78 -1.17 -5.96 14.44
C ASP A 78 -2.09 -5.30 15.48
N PRO A 79 -1.67 -5.17 16.75
CA PRO A 79 -2.50 -4.60 17.83
C PRO A 79 -2.81 -3.12 17.64
N ARG A 80 -2.09 -2.46 16.75
CA ARG A 80 -2.28 -1.02 16.44
C ARG A 80 -3.47 -0.78 15.52
N VAL A 81 -4.00 -1.81 14.85
CA VAL A 81 -5.10 -1.69 13.90
C VAL A 81 -6.41 -1.44 14.64
N THR A 82 -7.17 -0.41 14.23
CA THR A 82 -8.51 -0.11 14.77
C THR A 82 -9.56 -1.08 14.18
N LYS A 83 -10.78 -1.11 14.75
CA LYS A 83 -11.87 -1.97 14.23
C LYS A 83 -12.29 -1.54 12.82
N VAL A 84 -12.50 -0.24 12.61
CA VAL A 84 -12.76 0.33 11.28
C VAL A 84 -11.57 0.08 10.36
N GLY A 85 -10.35 0.29 10.88
CA GLY A 85 -9.12 0.03 10.15
C GLY A 85 -8.98 -1.40 9.65
N ALA A 86 -9.37 -2.40 10.45
CA ALA A 86 -9.36 -3.81 10.06
C ALA A 86 -10.29 -4.07 8.85
N LEU A 87 -11.49 -3.48 8.87
CA LEU A 87 -12.42 -3.57 7.73
C LEU A 87 -11.84 -2.89 6.49
N LEU A 88 -11.28 -1.68 6.63
CA LEU A 88 -10.69 -0.93 5.53
C LEU A 88 -9.52 -1.70 4.88
N ARG A 89 -8.65 -2.28 5.69
CA ARG A 89 -7.53 -3.11 5.21
C ARG A 89 -8.03 -4.37 4.52
N LYS A 90 -9.00 -5.07 5.11
CA LYS A 90 -9.60 -6.27 4.53
C LYS A 90 -10.21 -6.01 3.15
N THR A 91 -10.80 -4.84 2.93
CA THR A 91 -11.42 -4.43 1.67
C THR A 91 -10.48 -3.61 0.77
N SER A 92 -9.27 -3.27 1.24
CA SER A 92 -8.31 -2.36 0.58
C SER A 92 -8.87 -0.94 0.34
N LEU A 93 -9.93 -0.56 1.06
CA LEU A 93 -10.52 0.78 0.96
C LEU A 93 -9.65 1.85 1.63
N ASP A 94 -8.74 1.45 2.53
CA ASP A 94 -7.76 2.36 3.12
C ASP A 94 -6.84 3.02 2.08
N GLU A 95 -6.68 2.42 0.91
CA GLU A 95 -5.82 2.92 -0.16
C GLU A 95 -6.51 3.87 -1.15
N LEU A 96 -7.84 4.06 -1.07
CA LEU A 96 -8.58 4.93 -1.98
C LEU A 96 -8.05 6.38 -2.05
N PRO A 97 -7.58 7.02 -0.96
CA PRO A 97 -7.01 8.36 -1.03
C PRO A 97 -5.78 8.48 -1.94
N GLN A 98 -5.12 7.37 -2.30
CA GLN A 98 -4.02 7.38 -3.28
C GLN A 98 -4.48 7.82 -4.68
N LEU A 99 -5.78 7.81 -4.98
CA LEU A 99 -6.30 8.40 -6.22
C LEU A 99 -5.93 9.88 -6.35
N PHE A 100 -5.81 10.62 -5.24
CA PHE A 100 -5.30 11.99 -5.26
C PHE A 100 -3.81 12.05 -5.64
N ASN A 101 -3.00 11.10 -5.17
CA ASN A 101 -1.60 11.02 -5.60
C ASN A 101 -1.46 10.73 -7.10
N ILE A 102 -2.38 9.92 -7.66
CA ILE A 102 -2.40 9.65 -9.10
C ILE A 102 -2.79 10.92 -9.87
N LEU A 103 -3.79 11.68 -9.41
CA LEU A 103 -4.19 12.96 -10.03
C LEU A 103 -3.05 13.97 -10.01
N MET A 104 -2.29 14.04 -8.93
CA MET A 104 -1.10 14.88 -8.81
C MET A 104 0.11 14.36 -9.60
N GLY A 105 0.00 13.21 -10.27
CA GLY A 105 1.08 12.61 -11.05
C GLY A 105 2.22 12.01 -10.21
N GLN A 106 2.04 11.86 -8.91
CA GLN A 106 3.03 11.30 -7.97
C GLN A 106 3.07 9.77 -8.03
N LEU A 107 1.91 9.13 -8.19
CA LEU A 107 1.73 7.69 -8.36
C LEU A 107 1.17 7.36 -9.75
N SER A 108 1.32 6.10 -10.16
CA SER A 108 0.62 5.49 -11.27
C SER A 108 -0.56 4.65 -10.76
N LEU A 109 -1.52 4.33 -11.63
CA LEU A 109 -2.56 3.37 -11.29
C LEU A 109 -1.96 1.98 -11.11
N VAL A 110 -1.07 1.57 -12.03
CA VAL A 110 -0.33 0.30 -11.96
C VAL A 110 1.17 0.60 -11.88
N GLY A 111 1.87 -0.08 -10.98
CA GLY A 111 3.31 0.09 -10.74
C GLY A 111 3.79 -0.78 -9.58
N PRO A 112 5.10 -0.79 -9.31
CA PRO A 112 5.63 -1.40 -8.09
C PRO A 112 5.05 -0.70 -6.86
N ARG A 113 4.93 -1.44 -5.74
CA ARG A 113 4.42 -0.87 -4.50
C ARG A 113 5.31 0.29 -4.01
N PRO A 114 4.72 1.40 -3.52
CA PRO A 114 5.49 2.44 -2.84
C PRO A 114 6.17 1.87 -1.58
N VAL A 115 7.50 1.85 -1.55
CA VAL A 115 8.31 1.24 -0.48
C VAL A 115 8.92 2.31 0.44
N LEU A 116 9.34 1.90 1.65
CA LEU A 116 10.16 2.69 2.56
C LEU A 116 11.59 2.83 2.00
N GLN A 117 12.35 3.80 2.52
CA GLN A 117 13.74 3.98 2.13
C GLN A 117 14.57 2.72 2.44
N GLU A 118 14.38 2.15 3.63
CA GLU A 118 15.06 0.93 4.07
C GLU A 118 14.68 -0.30 3.20
N GLU A 119 13.41 -0.40 2.81
CA GLU A 119 12.97 -1.49 1.92
C GLU A 119 13.68 -1.44 0.55
N THR A 120 14.12 -0.26 0.09
CA THR A 120 14.83 -0.15 -1.20
C THR A 120 16.18 -0.86 -1.19
N GLU A 121 16.80 -1.01 -0.03
CA GLU A 121 18.11 -1.66 0.13
C GLU A 121 18.02 -3.17 -0.10
N LEU A 122 16.84 -3.77 0.14
CA LEU A 122 16.58 -5.18 -0.12
C LEU A 122 16.64 -5.55 -1.61
N TYR A 123 16.72 -4.55 -2.50
CA TYR A 123 16.84 -4.76 -3.95
C TYR A 123 18.29 -4.72 -4.45
N GLY A 124 19.26 -4.37 -3.59
CA GLY A 124 20.69 -4.32 -3.93
C GLY A 124 20.95 -3.54 -5.23
N ASP A 125 21.74 -4.10 -6.12
CA ASP A 125 22.10 -3.50 -7.42
C ASP A 125 20.89 -3.22 -8.32
N LYS A 126 19.74 -3.85 -8.06
CA LYS A 126 18.50 -3.67 -8.83
C LYS A 126 17.62 -2.53 -8.31
N ARG A 127 18.05 -1.81 -7.27
CA ARG A 127 17.35 -0.64 -6.71
C ARG A 127 17.05 0.42 -7.76
N SER A 128 18.03 0.75 -8.60
CA SER A 128 17.87 1.74 -9.68
C SER A 128 16.80 1.32 -10.69
N LEU A 129 16.69 0.02 -10.98
CA LEU A 129 15.66 -0.54 -11.85
C LEU A 129 14.27 -0.39 -11.20
N LEU A 130 14.11 -0.75 -9.92
CA LEU A 130 12.84 -0.55 -9.20
C LEU A 130 12.37 0.90 -9.28
N LEU A 131 13.29 1.83 -9.04
CA LEU A 131 13.00 3.28 -8.97
C LEU A 131 12.91 3.96 -10.35
N SER A 132 13.09 3.23 -11.45
CA SER A 132 13.02 3.78 -12.81
C SER A 132 11.60 4.18 -13.25
N CYS A 133 10.57 3.67 -12.58
CA CYS A 133 9.17 3.99 -12.85
C CYS A 133 8.46 4.57 -11.62
N LYS A 134 7.26 5.15 -11.84
CA LYS A 134 6.43 5.61 -10.72
C LYS A 134 5.88 4.41 -9.96
N PRO A 135 5.85 4.46 -8.62
CA PRO A 135 5.13 3.46 -7.85
C PRO A 135 3.62 3.51 -8.16
N GLY A 136 2.94 2.38 -7.96
CA GLY A 136 1.55 2.21 -8.31
C GLY A 136 0.63 2.03 -7.11
N LEU A 137 -0.65 2.40 -7.30
CA LEU A 137 -1.73 2.04 -6.37
C LEU A 137 -1.88 0.52 -6.29
N THR A 138 -1.79 -0.16 -7.45
CA THR A 138 -1.71 -1.61 -7.54
C THR A 138 -0.53 -2.04 -8.41
N GLY A 139 -0.19 -3.33 -8.39
CA GLY A 139 0.92 -3.88 -9.15
C GLY A 139 0.91 -5.40 -9.20
N LEU A 140 1.90 -5.98 -9.83
CA LEU A 140 1.99 -7.42 -10.02
C LEU A 140 2.02 -8.16 -8.68
N TRP A 141 2.81 -7.68 -7.71
CA TRP A 141 2.86 -8.29 -6.38
C TRP A 141 1.54 -8.11 -5.62
N GLN A 142 0.96 -6.90 -5.60
CA GLN A 142 -0.29 -6.64 -4.88
C GLN A 142 -1.47 -7.46 -5.42
N SER A 143 -1.51 -7.72 -6.74
CA SER A 143 -2.61 -8.44 -7.38
C SER A 143 -2.45 -9.96 -7.35
N ARG A 144 -1.23 -10.51 -7.23
CA ARG A 144 -0.93 -11.95 -7.36
C ARG A 144 -0.21 -12.56 -6.16
N GLY A 145 0.58 -11.79 -5.42
CA GLY A 145 1.41 -12.27 -4.31
C GLY A 145 0.82 -11.95 -2.94
N ARG A 146 0.46 -10.69 -2.73
CA ARG A 146 -0.08 -10.17 -1.45
C ARG A 146 0.66 -10.71 -0.21
N SER A 147 -0.10 -11.23 0.76
CA SER A 147 0.44 -11.73 2.03
C SER A 147 1.21 -13.04 1.94
N ASN A 148 1.04 -13.80 0.85
CA ASN A 148 1.67 -15.10 0.67
C ASN A 148 3.10 -15.01 0.09
N VAL A 149 3.53 -13.81 -0.30
CA VAL A 149 4.83 -13.54 -0.91
C VAL A 149 5.53 -12.44 -0.13
N THR A 150 6.62 -12.80 0.54
CA THR A 150 7.40 -11.93 1.41
C THR A 150 8.76 -11.57 0.80
N TYR A 151 9.54 -10.75 1.54
CA TYR A 151 10.91 -10.43 1.17
C TYR A 151 11.90 -11.59 1.44
N GLU A 152 11.60 -12.47 2.41
CA GLU A 152 12.54 -13.49 2.90
C GLU A 152 13.09 -14.41 1.81
N ASN A 153 12.27 -14.75 0.81
CA ASN A 153 12.65 -15.64 -0.28
C ASN A 153 12.91 -14.92 -1.62
N GLY A 154 13.00 -13.60 -1.61
CA GLY A 154 13.25 -12.78 -2.80
C GLY A 154 12.09 -12.73 -3.81
N ARG A 155 11.01 -13.46 -3.59
CA ARG A 155 9.89 -13.53 -4.55
C ARG A 155 9.16 -12.21 -4.73
N ARG A 156 9.04 -11.43 -3.64
CA ARG A 156 8.42 -10.10 -3.73
C ARG A 156 9.24 -9.19 -4.63
N GLN A 157 10.55 -9.12 -4.40
CA GLN A 157 11.47 -8.33 -5.23
C GLN A 157 11.41 -8.77 -6.69
N GLU A 158 11.41 -10.08 -6.93
CA GLU A 158 11.34 -10.62 -8.29
C GLU A 158 10.06 -10.19 -9.02
N MET A 159 8.89 -10.27 -8.38
CA MET A 159 7.61 -9.84 -8.96
C MET A 159 7.59 -8.34 -9.26
N GLU A 160 8.09 -7.50 -8.35
CA GLU A 160 8.16 -6.05 -8.54
C GLU A 160 9.10 -5.70 -9.71
N LEU A 161 10.29 -6.31 -9.75
CA LEU A 161 11.26 -6.09 -10.82
C LEU A 161 10.79 -6.66 -12.17
N ARG A 162 10.09 -7.79 -12.15
CA ARG A 162 9.47 -8.35 -13.35
C ARG A 162 8.48 -7.38 -13.96
N TYR A 163 7.60 -6.78 -13.15
CA TYR A 163 6.69 -5.75 -13.64
C TYR A 163 7.46 -4.61 -14.32
N VAL A 164 8.53 -4.10 -13.70
CA VAL A 164 9.30 -2.98 -14.25
C VAL A 164 9.91 -3.32 -15.61
N ARG A 165 10.36 -4.56 -15.81
CA ARG A 165 10.95 -5.03 -17.08
C ARG A 165 9.92 -5.27 -18.19
N GLU A 166 8.77 -5.87 -17.81
CA GLU A 166 7.74 -6.35 -18.74
C GLU A 166 6.57 -5.39 -18.89
N ARG A 167 6.60 -4.20 -18.25
CA ARG A 167 5.50 -3.25 -18.23
C ARG A 167 4.98 -2.92 -19.61
N SER A 168 3.68 -3.05 -19.78
CA SER A 168 2.95 -2.74 -21.01
C SER A 168 1.49 -2.44 -20.67
N LEU A 169 0.78 -1.74 -21.52
CA LEU A 169 -0.65 -1.47 -21.32
C LEU A 169 -1.47 -2.76 -21.16
N TRP A 170 -1.06 -3.83 -21.86
CA TRP A 170 -1.72 -5.13 -21.72
C TRP A 170 -1.46 -5.78 -20.36
N LEU A 171 -0.23 -5.68 -19.83
CA LEU A 171 0.08 -6.17 -18.49
C LEU A 171 -0.66 -5.35 -17.44
N ASP A 172 -0.72 -4.02 -17.58
CA ASP A 172 -1.46 -3.14 -16.68
C ASP A 172 -2.95 -3.51 -16.64
N PHE A 173 -3.56 -3.73 -17.81
CA PHE A 173 -4.95 -4.18 -17.90
C PHE A 173 -5.18 -5.52 -17.15
N LYS A 174 -4.31 -6.50 -17.36
CA LYS A 174 -4.37 -7.77 -16.62
C LYS A 174 -4.26 -7.57 -15.10
N ILE A 175 -3.32 -6.73 -14.66
CA ILE A 175 -3.12 -6.43 -13.24
C ILE A 175 -4.37 -5.79 -12.65
N LEU A 176 -5.03 -4.88 -13.35
CA LEU A 176 -6.28 -4.28 -12.89
C LEU A 176 -7.38 -5.33 -12.72
N LEU A 177 -7.55 -6.24 -13.68
CA LEU A 177 -8.52 -7.34 -13.56
C LEU A 177 -8.21 -8.27 -12.37
N TRP A 178 -6.94 -8.61 -12.18
CA TRP A 178 -6.50 -9.42 -11.02
C TRP A 178 -6.71 -8.69 -9.70
N THR A 179 -6.49 -7.37 -9.68
CA THR A 179 -6.73 -6.53 -8.49
C THR A 179 -8.20 -6.54 -8.11
N VAL A 180 -9.11 -6.30 -9.07
CA VAL A 180 -10.56 -6.37 -8.81
C VAL A 180 -10.94 -7.74 -8.26
N LYS A 181 -10.48 -8.83 -8.89
CA LYS A 181 -10.72 -10.19 -8.40
C LYS A 181 -10.18 -10.42 -7.00
N ALA A 182 -8.98 -9.94 -6.69
CA ALA A 182 -8.36 -10.09 -5.39
C ALA A 182 -9.07 -9.29 -4.29
N VAL A 183 -9.56 -8.08 -4.61
CA VAL A 183 -10.35 -7.24 -3.69
C VAL A 183 -11.71 -7.89 -3.41
N VAL A 184 -12.43 -8.34 -4.44
CA VAL A 184 -13.74 -9.00 -4.29
C VAL A 184 -13.63 -10.29 -3.48
N ARG A 185 -12.58 -11.07 -3.66
CA ARG A 185 -12.34 -12.32 -2.90
C ARG A 185 -11.75 -12.09 -1.52
N MET A 186 -11.32 -10.85 -1.21
CA MET A 186 -10.60 -10.50 0.02
C MET A 186 -9.34 -11.37 0.24
N ASP A 187 -8.76 -11.91 -0.83
CA ASP A 187 -7.61 -12.81 -0.78
C ASP A 187 -6.37 -12.08 -0.23
N GLY A 188 -5.81 -12.57 0.89
CA GLY A 188 -4.57 -12.07 1.48
C GLY A 188 -4.63 -10.63 2.00
N ALA A 189 -5.81 -10.07 2.25
CA ALA A 189 -5.98 -8.82 2.98
C ALA A 189 -5.89 -9.10 4.49
N ARG A 190 -4.86 -8.53 5.13
CA ARG A 190 -4.63 -8.62 6.59
C ARG A 190 -4.31 -7.23 7.13
#